data_ac05eca14324cf81dae293730a88ddd1
#
_entry.id   ac05eca14324cf81dae293730a88ddd1
#
_cell.length_a   1.000
_cell.length_b   1.000
_cell.length_c   1.000
_cell.angle_alpha   90.00
_cell.angle_beta   90.00
_cell.angle_gamma   90.00
#
_symmetry.space_group_name_H-M   'P 1'
#
loop_
_entity.id
_entity.type
_entity.pdbx_description
1 polymer ?
#
loop_
_entity_poly.entity_id
_entity_poly.type
_entity_poly.pdbx_seq_one_letter_code
_entity_poly.pdbx_strand_id
1 'polypeptide(L)'
;MDKKLLTPGPLTTSMSTKEAMLHDWGSRDQKFIDLNQSIRDSLIKLIDGEGNYQCVPMQGSGTFAVESMISSLTSKDAHILILINGAYGQRMKKMCSYLGRNIIEYEVAEHEPHDIKKLEEIIDANRQLTHVFAVYCETTSGILNPINLSLIHISEPTRPRLI
;
A
#
# COMPACT_ATOMS: atom_id res chain seq x y z
N MET A 1 34.39 6.51 7.92
CA MET A 1 33.23 7.00 7.12
C MET A 1 32.26 5.84 7.00
N ASP A 2 31.01 6.04 7.41
CA ASP A 2 29.99 4.98 7.35
C ASP A 2 29.65 4.64 5.91
N LYS A 3 29.35 3.35 5.65
CA LYS A 3 28.88 2.91 4.34
C LYS A 3 27.53 3.51 4.04
N LYS A 4 27.33 3.99 2.81
CA LYS A 4 26.02 4.44 2.35
C LYS A 4 25.18 3.23 1.93
N LEU A 5 23.96 3.16 2.45
CA LEU A 5 22.97 2.16 2.06
C LEU A 5 22.18 2.70 0.86
N LEU A 6 22.24 1.95 -0.26
CA LEU A 6 21.58 2.32 -1.53
C LEU A 6 20.40 1.37 -1.83
N THR A 7 19.75 0.90 -0.77
CA THR A 7 18.57 0.03 -0.86
C THR A 7 17.28 0.85 -0.74
N PRO A 8 16.13 0.37 -1.21
CA PRO A 8 14.83 1.02 -1.00
C PRO A 8 14.48 1.18 0.50
N GLY A 9 15.00 0.30 1.33
CA GLY A 9 14.91 0.33 2.79
C GLY A 9 15.62 -0.89 3.40
N PRO A 10 16.39 -0.71 4.47
CA PRO A 10 16.78 0.56 5.08
C PRO A 10 17.75 1.38 4.22
N LEU A 11 17.65 2.70 4.30
CA LEU A 11 18.50 3.64 3.58
C LEU A 11 19.33 4.50 4.53
N THR A 12 20.37 5.14 4.00
CA THR A 12 21.16 6.10 4.77
C THR A 12 20.39 7.39 4.97
N THR A 13 20.11 7.75 6.23
CA THR A 13 19.47 9.01 6.60
C THR A 13 20.47 10.15 6.73
N SER A 14 19.99 11.39 6.63
CA SER A 14 20.79 12.60 6.86
C SER A 14 21.24 12.70 8.33
N MET A 15 22.30 13.50 8.59
CA MET A 15 22.71 13.79 9.97
C MET A 15 21.61 14.47 10.75
N SER A 16 20.90 15.43 10.15
CA SER A 16 19.78 16.12 10.81
C SER A 16 18.67 15.16 11.26
N THR A 17 18.37 14.14 10.44
CA THR A 17 17.41 13.09 10.85
C THR A 17 17.92 12.29 12.02
N LYS A 18 19.21 11.90 12.02
CA LYS A 18 19.82 11.16 13.12
C LYS A 18 19.84 11.97 14.41
N GLU A 19 20.21 13.25 14.33
CA GLU A 19 20.23 14.17 15.48
C GLU A 19 18.83 14.36 16.07
N ALA A 20 17.79 14.48 15.23
CA ALA A 20 16.40 14.57 15.69
C ALA A 20 15.93 13.32 16.46
N MET A 21 16.57 12.15 16.21
CA MET A 21 16.27 10.90 16.90
C MET A 21 16.99 10.75 18.26
N LEU A 22 17.88 11.67 18.62
CA LEU A 22 18.62 11.61 19.89
C LEU A 22 17.82 12.12 21.10
N HIS A 23 16.59 12.54 20.91
CA HIS A 23 15.72 13.03 21.96
C HIS A 23 14.74 11.96 22.42
N ASP A 24 14.69 11.70 23.71
CA ASP A 24 13.70 10.82 24.33
C ASP A 24 12.38 11.57 24.56
N TRP A 25 11.31 11.06 23.98
CA TRP A 25 9.98 11.65 24.09
C TRP A 25 9.12 10.88 25.08
N GLY A 26 8.50 11.58 26.01
CA GLY A 26 7.40 11.01 26.78
C GLY A 26 6.11 10.92 25.94
N SER A 27 5.41 9.81 26.04
CA SER A 27 4.18 9.57 25.25
C SER A 27 3.05 10.58 25.52
N ARG A 28 3.15 11.32 26.65
CA ARG A 28 2.19 12.36 27.08
C ARG A 28 2.76 13.77 26.98
N ASP A 29 3.97 13.93 26.49
CA ASP A 29 4.57 15.25 26.30
C ASP A 29 3.79 16.00 25.21
N GLN A 30 3.40 17.24 25.51
CA GLN A 30 2.61 18.03 24.58
C GLN A 30 3.33 18.20 23.22
N LYS A 31 4.64 18.41 23.24
CA LYS A 31 5.45 18.51 22.01
C LYS A 31 5.40 17.24 21.16
N PHE A 32 5.36 16.06 21.80
CA PHE A 32 5.26 14.80 21.09
C PHE A 32 3.85 14.59 20.51
N ILE A 33 2.82 14.98 21.25
CA ILE A 33 1.43 14.96 20.78
C ILE A 33 1.28 15.89 19.56
N ASP A 34 1.80 17.11 19.66
CA ASP A 34 1.74 18.10 18.57
C ASP A 34 2.52 17.61 17.33
N LEU A 35 3.69 16.98 17.52
CA LEU A 35 4.47 16.38 16.46
C LEU A 35 3.69 15.25 15.74
N ASN A 36 3.09 14.34 16.49
CA ASN A 36 2.25 13.30 15.93
C ASN A 36 1.06 13.86 15.14
N GLN A 37 0.41 14.89 15.69
CA GLN A 37 -0.70 15.55 15.00
C GLN A 37 -0.23 16.18 13.68
N SER A 38 0.88 16.90 13.69
CA SER A 38 1.42 17.55 12.49
C SER A 38 1.79 16.55 11.39
N ILE A 39 2.31 15.36 11.77
CA ILE A 39 2.58 14.27 10.82
C ILE A 39 1.27 13.76 10.20
N ARG A 40 0.26 13.51 11.02
CA ARG A 40 -1.05 13.03 10.56
C ARG A 40 -1.69 14.02 9.60
N ASP A 41 -1.71 15.30 9.95
CA ASP A 41 -2.27 16.36 9.13
C ASP A 41 -1.54 16.50 7.80
N SER A 42 -0.20 16.40 7.82
CA SER A 42 0.61 16.43 6.60
C SER A 42 0.31 15.26 5.66
N LEU A 43 0.09 14.05 6.20
CA LEU A 43 -0.27 12.87 5.41
C LEU A 43 -1.68 12.97 4.84
N ILE A 44 -2.65 13.49 5.60
CA ILE A 44 -4.01 13.75 5.12
C ILE A 44 -4.00 14.79 3.98
N LYS A 45 -3.24 15.86 4.16
CA LYS A 45 -3.09 16.89 3.12
C LYS A 45 -2.46 16.36 1.85
N LEU A 46 -1.49 15.43 1.96
CA LEU A 46 -0.82 14.82 0.81
C LEU A 46 -1.78 14.09 -0.14
N ILE A 47 -2.90 13.59 0.39
CA ILE A 47 -3.92 12.87 -0.38
C ILE A 47 -5.19 13.69 -0.63
N ASP A 48 -5.17 15.02 -0.40
CA ASP A 48 -6.33 15.89 -0.47
C ASP A 48 -7.54 15.37 0.35
N GLY A 49 -7.24 14.71 1.48
CA GLY A 49 -8.20 13.95 2.29
C GLY A 49 -8.80 14.72 3.46
N GLU A 50 -8.59 16.03 3.55
CA GLU A 50 -9.05 16.88 4.65
C GLU A 50 -10.58 16.82 4.80
N GLY A 51 -11.02 16.60 6.03
CA GLY A 51 -12.45 16.45 6.35
C GLY A 51 -13.07 15.07 6.03
N ASN A 52 -12.44 14.25 5.19
CA ASN A 52 -12.97 12.95 4.75
C ASN A 52 -12.18 11.74 5.29
N TYR A 53 -10.91 11.94 5.64
CA TYR A 53 -10.01 10.88 6.06
C TYR A 53 -9.33 11.20 7.38
N GLN A 54 -8.89 10.15 8.04
CA GLN A 54 -8.02 10.25 9.22
C GLN A 54 -6.80 9.36 9.03
N CYS A 55 -5.63 9.89 9.42
CA CYS A 55 -4.39 9.10 9.44
C CYS A 55 -4.30 8.33 10.75
N VAL A 56 -4.10 7.03 10.66
CA VAL A 56 -3.86 6.13 11.80
C VAL A 56 -2.44 5.60 11.68
N PRO A 57 -1.46 6.16 12.42
CA PRO A 57 -0.11 5.63 12.44
C PRO A 57 -0.09 4.22 13.05
N MET A 58 0.43 3.25 12.32
CA MET A 58 0.58 1.87 12.78
C MET A 58 2.04 1.61 13.13
N GLN A 59 2.30 1.12 14.34
CA GLN A 59 3.62 0.73 14.76
C GLN A 59 4.01 -0.60 14.10
N GLY A 60 5.05 -0.59 13.28
CA GLY A 60 5.51 -1.77 12.59
C GLY A 60 6.16 -1.46 11.24
N SER A 61 6.40 -2.51 10.46
CA SER A 61 6.94 -2.40 9.10
C SER A 61 5.85 -2.04 8.09
N GLY A 62 6.24 -1.66 6.85
CA GLY A 62 5.29 -1.52 5.74
C GLY A 62 4.50 -2.81 5.45
N THR A 63 5.10 -3.97 5.65
CA THR A 63 4.42 -5.28 5.57
C THR A 63 3.27 -5.37 6.57
N PHE A 64 3.49 -4.94 7.82
CA PHE A 64 2.44 -4.91 8.84
C PHE A 64 1.32 -3.91 8.50
N ALA A 65 1.67 -2.76 7.93
CA ALA A 65 0.67 -1.79 7.46
C ALA A 65 -0.22 -2.38 6.36
N VAL A 66 0.35 -3.12 5.40
CA VAL A 66 -0.41 -3.82 4.35
C VAL A 66 -1.33 -4.88 4.96
N GLU A 67 -0.84 -5.70 5.89
CA GLU A 67 -1.65 -6.70 6.58
C GLU A 67 -2.80 -6.06 7.37
N SER A 68 -2.52 -4.98 8.08
CA SER A 68 -3.54 -4.22 8.81
C SER A 68 -4.60 -3.63 7.88
N MET A 69 -4.19 -3.11 6.72
CA MET A 69 -5.10 -2.60 5.69
C MET A 69 -6.00 -3.73 5.18
N ILE A 70 -5.44 -4.86 4.77
CA ILE A 70 -6.21 -6.00 4.27
C ILE A 70 -7.20 -6.49 5.32
N SER A 71 -6.74 -6.68 6.56
CA SER A 71 -7.60 -7.20 7.63
C SER A 71 -8.72 -6.26 8.03
N SER A 72 -8.51 -4.94 7.97
CA SER A 72 -9.45 -3.92 8.43
C SER A 72 -10.40 -3.44 7.36
N LEU A 73 -9.98 -3.38 6.09
CA LEU A 73 -10.75 -2.79 5.00
C LEU A 73 -11.46 -3.83 4.12
N THR A 74 -11.16 -5.12 4.29
CA THR A 74 -11.85 -6.18 3.54
C THR A 74 -12.69 -7.05 4.47
N SER A 75 -13.94 -7.31 4.09
CA SER A 75 -14.82 -8.25 4.80
C SER A 75 -14.32 -9.69 4.62
N LYS A 76 -14.81 -10.62 5.44
CA LYS A 76 -14.41 -12.05 5.37
C LYS A 76 -14.80 -12.71 4.04
N ASP A 77 -15.87 -12.24 3.44
CA ASP A 77 -16.44 -12.71 2.16
C ASP A 77 -15.95 -11.86 0.97
N ALA A 78 -14.97 -10.99 1.16
CA ALA A 78 -14.42 -10.18 0.10
C ALA A 78 -13.83 -11.05 -1.02
N HIS A 79 -14.08 -10.66 -2.26
CA HIS A 79 -13.47 -11.22 -3.47
C HIS A 79 -12.42 -10.22 -3.99
N ILE A 80 -11.17 -10.63 -3.98
CA ILE A 80 -10.02 -9.75 -4.22
C ILE A 80 -9.27 -10.21 -5.46
N LEU A 81 -9.13 -9.34 -6.45
CA LEU A 81 -8.19 -9.54 -7.54
C LEU A 81 -6.82 -9.00 -7.12
N ILE A 82 -5.78 -9.81 -7.24
CA ILE A 82 -4.41 -9.42 -6.91
C ILE A 82 -3.57 -9.39 -8.19
N LEU A 83 -2.99 -8.23 -8.48
CA LEU A 83 -2.06 -8.05 -9.60
C LEU A 83 -0.65 -8.35 -9.08
N ILE A 84 0.01 -9.34 -9.71
CA ILE A 84 1.29 -9.87 -9.26
C ILE A 84 2.32 -9.77 -10.39
N ASN A 85 3.37 -9.00 -10.15
CA ASN A 85 4.57 -8.95 -10.99
C ASN A 85 5.86 -8.85 -10.16
N GLY A 86 5.85 -9.47 -8.99
CA GLY A 86 7.02 -9.55 -8.13
C GLY A 86 6.73 -10.05 -6.72
N ALA A 87 7.76 -10.03 -5.88
CA ALA A 87 7.71 -10.63 -4.55
C ALA A 87 6.71 -9.97 -3.60
N TYR A 88 6.45 -8.66 -3.74
CA TYR A 88 5.47 -7.97 -2.88
C TYR A 88 4.02 -8.33 -3.25
N GLY A 89 3.73 -8.49 -4.55
CA GLY A 89 2.46 -9.04 -5.00
C GLY A 89 2.21 -10.45 -4.46
N GLN A 90 3.23 -11.35 -4.53
CA GLN A 90 3.17 -12.68 -3.96
C GLN A 90 2.97 -12.67 -2.42
N ARG A 91 3.60 -11.72 -1.74
CA ARG A 91 3.41 -11.55 -0.28
C ARG A 91 1.99 -11.15 0.06
N MET A 92 1.42 -10.21 -0.69
CA MET A 92 0.04 -9.75 -0.52
C MET A 92 -0.96 -10.89 -0.74
N LYS A 93 -0.74 -11.73 -1.77
CA LYS A 93 -1.49 -12.98 -1.99
C LYS A 93 -1.47 -13.88 -0.75
N LYS A 94 -0.29 -14.12 -0.18
CA LYS A 94 -0.15 -14.95 1.03
C LYS A 94 -0.93 -14.37 2.21
N MET A 95 -0.87 -13.06 2.42
CA MET A 95 -1.63 -12.39 3.49
C MET A 95 -3.14 -12.58 3.30
N CYS A 96 -3.66 -12.35 2.10
CA CYS A 96 -5.07 -12.58 1.78
C CYS A 96 -5.48 -14.02 2.04
N SER A 97 -4.64 -14.98 1.65
CA SER A 97 -4.88 -16.41 1.88
C SER A 97 -4.92 -16.75 3.38
N TYR A 98 -3.98 -16.25 4.19
CA TYR A 98 -3.97 -16.43 5.65
C TYR A 98 -5.20 -15.83 6.33
N LEU A 99 -5.68 -14.69 5.81
CA LEU A 99 -6.89 -14.03 6.30
C LEU A 99 -8.19 -14.66 5.76
N GLY A 100 -8.09 -15.75 4.99
CA GLY A 100 -9.23 -16.49 4.45
C GLY A 100 -10.07 -15.70 3.43
N ARG A 101 -9.45 -14.79 2.67
CA ARG A 101 -10.13 -14.02 1.63
C ARG A 101 -10.23 -14.83 0.33
N ASN A 102 -11.30 -14.62 -0.44
CA ASN A 102 -11.42 -15.19 -1.77
C ASN A 102 -10.54 -14.39 -2.74
N ILE A 103 -9.58 -15.05 -3.38
CA ILE A 103 -8.61 -14.37 -4.25
C ILE A 103 -8.71 -14.87 -5.69
N ILE A 104 -8.55 -13.95 -6.63
CA ILE A 104 -8.28 -14.18 -8.03
C ILE A 104 -6.92 -13.56 -8.32
N GLU A 105 -6.10 -14.25 -9.09
CA GLU A 105 -4.74 -13.83 -9.38
C GLU A 105 -4.62 -13.43 -10.84
N TYR A 106 -3.96 -12.30 -11.08
CA TYR A 106 -3.45 -11.95 -12.39
C TYR A 106 -1.94 -11.77 -12.27
N GLU A 107 -1.21 -12.83 -12.55
CA GLU A 107 0.25 -12.87 -12.48
C GLU A 107 0.87 -12.72 -13.86
N VAL A 108 1.90 -11.88 -13.94
CA VAL A 108 2.78 -11.71 -15.10
C VAL A 108 4.23 -11.85 -14.66
N ALA A 109 5.17 -11.98 -15.59
CA ALA A 109 6.58 -12.05 -15.28
C ALA A 109 7.07 -10.77 -14.57
N GLU A 110 8.09 -10.89 -13.72
CA GLU A 110 8.60 -9.77 -12.89
C GLU A 110 9.03 -8.54 -13.72
N HIS A 111 9.39 -8.72 -14.97
CA HIS A 111 9.81 -7.65 -15.87
C HIS A 111 8.70 -7.14 -16.80
N GLU A 112 7.47 -7.62 -16.63
CA GLU A 112 6.34 -7.26 -17.48
C GLU A 112 5.31 -6.42 -16.72
N PRO A 113 4.82 -5.32 -17.31
CA PRO A 113 3.65 -4.64 -16.79
C PRO A 113 2.37 -5.45 -17.09
N HIS A 114 1.35 -5.25 -16.25
CA HIS A 114 0.05 -5.85 -16.50
C HIS A 114 -0.63 -5.23 -17.74
N ASP A 115 -1.21 -6.07 -18.59
CA ASP A 115 -2.04 -5.62 -19.72
C ASP A 115 -3.40 -5.13 -19.18
N ILE A 116 -3.72 -3.88 -19.49
CA ILE A 116 -4.96 -3.23 -19.03
C ILE A 116 -6.19 -3.87 -19.64
N LYS A 117 -6.15 -4.25 -20.92
CA LYS A 117 -7.29 -4.91 -21.58
C LYS A 117 -7.62 -6.25 -20.93
N LYS A 118 -6.58 -7.04 -20.64
CA LYS A 118 -6.75 -8.31 -19.94
C LYS A 118 -7.25 -8.10 -18.50
N LEU A 119 -6.81 -7.03 -17.84
CA LEU A 119 -7.32 -6.66 -16.52
C LEU A 119 -8.81 -6.35 -16.56
N GLU A 120 -9.27 -5.58 -17.56
CA GLU A 120 -10.68 -5.27 -17.78
C GLU A 120 -11.51 -6.54 -18.05
N GLU A 121 -11.01 -7.44 -18.90
CA GLU A 121 -11.65 -8.74 -19.17
C GLU A 121 -11.83 -9.57 -17.89
N ILE A 122 -10.79 -9.61 -17.03
CA ILE A 122 -10.85 -10.33 -15.74
C ILE A 122 -11.91 -9.70 -14.82
N ILE A 123 -11.96 -8.37 -14.73
CA ILE A 123 -12.93 -7.66 -13.88
C ILE A 123 -14.34 -7.89 -14.41
N ASP A 124 -14.54 -7.82 -15.72
CA ASP A 124 -15.86 -8.02 -16.35
C ASP A 124 -16.37 -9.46 -16.20
N ALA A 125 -15.47 -10.43 -16.25
CA ALA A 125 -15.81 -11.84 -16.05
C ALA A 125 -16.10 -12.18 -14.57
N ASN A 126 -15.71 -11.34 -13.62
CA ASN A 126 -15.80 -11.59 -12.18
C ASN A 126 -16.56 -10.47 -11.44
N ARG A 127 -17.86 -10.37 -11.70
CA ARG A 127 -18.73 -9.31 -11.16
C ARG A 127 -18.85 -9.30 -9.63
N GLN A 128 -18.47 -10.40 -8.96
CA GLN A 128 -18.41 -10.49 -7.50
C GLN A 128 -17.18 -9.81 -6.89
N LEU A 129 -16.22 -9.34 -7.69
CA LEU A 129 -15.05 -8.66 -7.20
C LEU A 129 -15.41 -7.41 -6.37
N THR A 130 -14.83 -7.30 -5.20
CA THR A 130 -15.01 -6.17 -4.28
C THR A 130 -13.80 -5.26 -4.25
N HIS A 131 -12.59 -5.81 -4.47
CA HIS A 131 -11.32 -5.10 -4.37
C HIS A 131 -10.35 -5.55 -5.44
N VAL A 132 -9.49 -4.62 -5.87
CA VAL A 132 -8.31 -4.91 -6.68
C VAL A 132 -7.09 -4.44 -5.92
N PHE A 133 -6.12 -5.32 -5.72
CA PHE A 133 -4.86 -5.02 -5.05
C PHE A 133 -3.70 -5.05 -6.03
N ALA A 134 -2.88 -4.02 -6.00
CA ALA A 134 -1.69 -3.89 -6.82
C ALA A 134 -0.56 -3.23 -6.03
N VAL A 135 0.67 -3.62 -6.32
CA VAL A 135 1.86 -2.93 -5.82
C VAL A 135 2.19 -1.81 -6.80
N TYR A 136 2.15 -0.55 -6.36
CA TYR A 136 2.43 0.59 -7.24
C TYR A 136 3.87 0.56 -7.76
N CYS A 137 4.84 0.40 -6.86
CA CYS A 137 6.24 0.25 -7.21
C CYS A 137 6.75 -1.11 -6.73
N GLU A 138 6.83 -2.08 -7.63
CA GLU A 138 7.39 -3.39 -7.30
C GLU A 138 8.92 -3.28 -7.23
N THR A 139 9.44 -3.13 -6.02
CA THR A 139 10.86 -2.83 -5.80
C THR A 139 11.79 -4.01 -6.10
N THR A 140 11.27 -5.23 -6.17
CA THR A 140 12.07 -6.40 -6.54
C THR A 140 12.44 -6.42 -8.02
N SER A 141 11.57 -5.88 -8.88
CA SER A 141 11.82 -5.76 -10.32
C SER A 141 12.12 -4.32 -10.76
N GLY A 142 11.84 -3.32 -9.89
CA GLY A 142 12.00 -1.90 -10.22
C GLY A 142 10.90 -1.35 -11.16
N ILE A 143 9.76 -2.05 -11.27
CA ILE A 143 8.65 -1.65 -12.13
C ILE A 143 7.68 -0.74 -11.38
N LEU A 144 7.35 0.37 -12.02
CA LEU A 144 6.27 1.24 -11.62
C LEU A 144 4.99 0.84 -12.36
N ASN A 145 4.04 0.22 -11.64
CA ASN A 145 2.80 -0.23 -12.26
C ASN A 145 1.88 0.96 -12.61
N PRO A 146 1.20 0.93 -13.78
CA PRO A 146 0.39 2.05 -14.28
C PRO A 146 -0.97 2.14 -13.57
N ILE A 147 -0.97 2.34 -12.24
CA ILE A 147 -2.18 2.38 -11.40
C ILE A 147 -3.15 3.48 -11.87
N ASN A 148 -2.64 4.63 -12.30
CA ASN A 148 -3.47 5.74 -12.77
C ASN A 148 -4.31 5.37 -14.00
N LEU A 149 -3.78 4.55 -14.90
CA LEU A 149 -4.54 4.08 -16.07
C LEU A 149 -5.67 3.12 -15.66
N SER A 150 -5.42 2.25 -14.69
CA SER A 150 -6.44 1.34 -14.17
C SER A 150 -7.54 2.07 -13.39
N LEU A 151 -7.20 3.15 -12.67
CA LEU A 151 -8.18 3.98 -11.94
C LEU A 151 -9.17 4.68 -12.87
N ILE A 152 -8.73 5.19 -14.03
CA ILE A 152 -9.58 5.86 -15.02
C ILE A 152 -10.63 4.88 -15.57
N HIS A 153 -10.26 3.61 -15.76
CA HIS A 153 -11.14 2.58 -16.33
C HIS A 153 -11.97 1.81 -15.28
N ILE A 154 -11.58 1.82 -14.00
CA ILE A 154 -12.23 1.05 -12.93
C ILE A 154 -13.15 1.92 -12.05
N SER A 155 -13.05 3.23 -12.11
CA SER A 155 -13.69 4.15 -11.15
C SER A 155 -15.14 4.53 -11.47
N GLU A 156 -15.92 3.66 -12.08
CA GLU A 156 -17.38 3.87 -12.12
C GLU A 156 -18.03 3.44 -10.79
N PRO A 157 -19.13 4.08 -10.35
CA PRO A 157 -19.73 3.88 -9.01
C PRO A 157 -20.15 2.46 -8.66
N THR A 158 -20.16 1.56 -9.62
CA THR A 158 -20.58 0.16 -9.49
C THR A 158 -19.43 -0.84 -9.51
N ARG A 159 -18.17 -0.38 -9.64
CA ARG A 159 -16.99 -1.24 -9.78
C ARG A 159 -16.18 -1.35 -8.47
N PRO A 160 -15.34 -2.41 -8.32
CA PRO A 160 -14.49 -2.61 -7.15
C PRO A 160 -13.62 -1.38 -6.83
N ARG A 161 -13.37 -1.14 -5.54
CA ARG A 161 -12.43 -0.09 -5.12
C ARG A 161 -11.00 -0.56 -5.28
N LEU A 162 -10.16 0.25 -5.91
CA LEU A 162 -8.72 0.04 -5.95
C LEU A 162 -8.11 0.51 -4.61
N ILE A 163 -7.29 -0.32 -3.99
CA ILE A 163 -6.56 -0.03 -2.75
C ILE A 163 -5.08 -0.33 -2.97
#